data_6609b5e5276989cf78fd2eda9a0d5570
#
_entry.id   6609b5e5276989cf78fd2eda9a0d5570
#
_cell.length_a   1.000
_cell.length_b   1.000
_cell.length_c   1.000
_cell.angle_alpha   90.00
_cell.angle_beta   90.00
_cell.angle_gamma   90.00
#
_symmetry.space_group_name_H-M   'P 1'
#
loop_
_entity.id
_entity.type
_entity.pdbx_description
1 polymer ?
#
loop_
_entity_poly.entity_id
_entity_poly.type
_entity_poly.pdbx_seq_one_letter_code
_entity_poly.pdbx_strand_id
1 'polypeptide(L)'
;MKKIAKQMSESIELGIVLAASGGFMDAYSYIMRDHVFANAQTGNMLLLGVSISERNWPEVVRYLFPVLAFAAGIMLADLVRFRMDEKKRLHWRQISVLLEAIVLAGVCFIPVSLNLLANSLTSLACGI
;
A
#
# COMPACT_ATOMS: atom_id res chain seq x y z
N MET A 1 -32.03 -19.34 15.47
CA MET A 1 -31.25 -18.58 14.46
C MET A 1 -30.01 -18.02 15.15
N LYS A 2 -28.81 -18.56 14.85
CA LYS A 2 -27.56 -17.97 15.34
C LYS A 2 -27.39 -16.60 14.67
N LYS A 3 -27.38 -15.53 15.46
CA LYS A 3 -26.96 -14.20 14.97
C LYS A 3 -25.50 -14.36 14.51
N ILE A 4 -25.28 -14.35 13.20
CA ILE A 4 -23.95 -14.21 12.63
C ILE A 4 -23.49 -12.83 13.10
N ALA A 5 -22.54 -12.80 14.02
CA ALA A 5 -21.91 -11.56 14.44
C ALA A 5 -21.23 -10.99 13.18
N LYS A 6 -21.81 -9.91 12.64
CA LYS A 6 -21.29 -9.20 11.49
C LYS A 6 -19.90 -8.69 11.88
N GLN A 7 -18.84 -9.28 11.36
CA GLN A 7 -17.49 -8.79 11.64
C GLN A 7 -17.37 -7.38 11.05
N MET A 8 -16.81 -6.45 11.80
CA MET A 8 -16.65 -5.06 11.37
C MET A 8 -15.82 -4.96 10.08
N SER A 9 -14.92 -5.92 9.86
CA SER A 9 -14.11 -6.02 8.63
C SER A 9 -14.91 -6.38 7.36
N GLU A 10 -16.18 -6.75 7.48
CA GLU A 10 -17.07 -7.11 6.36
C GLU A 10 -18.20 -6.07 6.21
N SER A 11 -18.09 -4.93 6.87
CA SER A 11 -19.09 -3.87 6.78
C SER A 11 -18.91 -3.05 5.50
N ILE A 12 -20.02 -2.66 4.88
CA ILE A 12 -20.03 -1.81 3.68
C ILE A 12 -19.40 -0.44 4.01
N GLU A 13 -19.65 0.07 5.20
CA GLU A 13 -19.12 1.35 5.67
C GLU A 13 -17.59 1.34 5.68
N LEU A 14 -16.98 0.28 6.21
CA LEU A 14 -15.52 0.13 6.20
C LEU A 14 -15.00 -0.01 4.76
N GLY A 15 -15.71 -0.78 3.91
CA GLY A 15 -15.37 -0.91 2.50
C GLY A 15 -15.33 0.42 1.75
N ILE A 16 -16.31 1.30 2.01
CA ILE A 16 -16.36 2.65 1.42
C ILE A 16 -15.16 3.50 1.91
N VAL A 17 -14.88 3.47 3.21
CA VAL A 17 -13.75 4.23 3.79
C VAL A 17 -12.42 3.76 3.20
N LEU A 18 -12.20 2.45 3.09
CA LEU A 18 -10.97 1.88 2.51
C LEU A 18 -10.84 2.22 1.01
N ALA A 19 -11.94 2.14 0.26
CA ALA A 19 -11.93 2.50 -1.16
C ALA A 19 -11.63 3.99 -1.37
N ALA A 20 -12.23 4.86 -0.56
CA ALA A 20 -11.96 6.30 -0.60
C ALA A 20 -10.51 6.62 -0.21
N SER A 21 -10.00 5.98 0.84
CA SER A 21 -8.61 6.13 1.28
C SER A 21 -7.62 5.67 0.22
N GLY A 22 -7.83 4.48 -0.37
CA GLY A 22 -6.98 3.94 -1.43
C GLY A 22 -6.99 4.83 -2.68
N GLY A 23 -8.16 5.29 -3.11
CA GLY A 23 -8.29 6.21 -4.23
C GLY A 23 -7.62 7.57 -3.97
N PHE A 24 -7.71 8.08 -2.75
CA PHE A 24 -7.02 9.32 -2.36
C PHE A 24 -5.49 9.14 -2.39
N MET A 25 -4.97 8.04 -1.87
CA MET A 25 -3.54 7.73 -1.91
C MET A 25 -3.03 7.61 -3.35
N ASP A 26 -3.77 6.92 -4.22
CA ASP A 26 -3.43 6.81 -5.64
C ASP A 26 -3.44 8.18 -6.34
N ALA A 27 -4.47 8.99 -6.11
CA ALA A 27 -4.55 10.33 -6.69
C ALA A 27 -3.40 11.23 -6.21
N TYR A 28 -3.10 11.20 -4.90
CA TYR A 28 -1.97 11.93 -4.33
C TYR A 28 -0.63 11.52 -4.94
N SER A 29 -0.34 10.22 -4.96
CA SER A 29 0.92 9.70 -5.51
C SER A 29 1.03 10.02 -7.00
N TYR A 30 -0.04 9.86 -7.75
CA TYR A 30 -0.03 10.11 -9.18
C TYR A 30 0.15 11.60 -9.51
N ILE A 31 -0.55 12.49 -8.83
CA ILE A 31 -0.51 13.93 -9.12
C ILE A 31 0.74 14.60 -8.54
N MET A 32 1.14 14.22 -7.31
CA MET A 32 2.15 14.93 -6.53
C MET A 32 3.50 14.22 -6.47
N ARG A 33 3.58 12.95 -6.88
CA ARG A 33 4.75 12.08 -6.69
C ARG A 33 5.11 11.28 -7.95
N ASP A 34 5.38 11.97 -9.08
CA ASP A 34 5.91 11.41 -10.33
C ASP A 34 5.04 10.35 -11.03
N HIS A 35 3.71 10.49 -10.99
CA HIS A 35 2.77 9.66 -11.74
C HIS A 35 2.85 8.14 -11.40
N VAL A 36 3.15 7.80 -10.15
CA VAL A 36 3.18 6.43 -9.64
C VAL A 36 1.93 6.17 -8.81
N PHE A 37 1.30 5.03 -8.98
CA PHE A 37 0.17 4.62 -8.14
C PHE A 37 0.69 4.02 -6.82
N ALA A 38 0.08 4.42 -5.71
CA ALA A 38 0.39 3.87 -4.39
C ALA A 38 -0.18 2.46 -4.21
N ASN A 39 -1.43 2.26 -4.62
CA ASN A 39 -2.23 1.06 -4.39
C ASN A 39 -2.54 0.31 -5.68
N ALA A 40 -2.84 1.01 -6.78
CA ALA A 40 -3.18 0.43 -8.08
C ALA A 40 -1.96 -0.16 -8.81
N GLN A 41 -1.38 -1.23 -8.25
CA GLN A 41 -0.14 -1.83 -8.78
C GLN A 41 -0.26 -2.37 -10.19
N THR A 42 -1.46 -2.74 -10.64
CA THR A 42 -1.71 -3.11 -12.04
C THR A 42 -1.35 -1.98 -13.00
N GLY A 43 -1.66 -0.72 -12.61
CA GLY A 43 -1.25 0.47 -13.35
C GLY A 43 0.27 0.62 -13.41
N ASN A 44 0.96 0.46 -12.28
CA ASN A 44 2.43 0.50 -12.23
C ASN A 44 3.06 -0.61 -13.09
N MET A 45 2.52 -1.83 -13.08
CA MET A 45 3.00 -2.94 -13.91
C MET A 45 2.82 -2.66 -15.40
N LEU A 46 1.70 -2.05 -15.80
CA LEU A 46 1.45 -1.64 -17.18
C LEU A 46 2.48 -0.59 -17.63
N LEU A 47 2.66 0.47 -16.82
CA LEU A 47 3.62 1.53 -17.11
C LEU A 47 5.07 1.02 -17.11
N LEU A 48 5.39 0.07 -16.24
CA LEU A 48 6.67 -0.63 -16.24
C LEU A 48 6.89 -1.36 -17.57
N GLY A 49 5.90 -2.11 -18.07
CA GLY A 49 5.97 -2.81 -19.34
C GLY A 49 6.18 -1.86 -20.53
N VAL A 50 5.45 -0.74 -20.55
CA VAL A 50 5.64 0.31 -21.57
C VAL A 50 7.06 0.88 -21.51
N SER A 51 7.54 1.25 -20.33
CA SER A 51 8.87 1.84 -20.12
C SER A 51 10.00 0.89 -20.56
N ILE A 52 9.84 -0.42 -20.34
CA ILE A 52 10.79 -1.44 -20.84
C ILE A 52 10.78 -1.48 -22.37
N SER A 53 9.59 -1.45 -23.00
CA SER A 53 9.44 -1.45 -24.46
C SER A 53 10.10 -0.24 -25.11
N GLU A 54 10.00 0.92 -24.47
CA GLU A 54 10.59 2.18 -24.91
C GLU A 54 12.07 2.33 -24.53
N ARG A 55 12.62 1.35 -23.79
CA ARG A 55 13.99 1.40 -23.23
C ARG A 55 14.26 2.61 -22.36
N ASN A 56 13.23 3.14 -21.69
CA ASN A 56 13.33 4.26 -20.76
C ASN A 56 13.68 3.76 -19.35
N TRP A 57 14.96 3.50 -19.12
CA TRP A 57 15.47 2.90 -17.88
C TRP A 57 15.15 3.72 -16.60
N PRO A 58 15.19 5.06 -16.61
CA PRO A 58 14.78 5.85 -15.45
C PRO A 58 13.33 5.58 -15.02
N GLU A 59 12.41 5.45 -15.97
CA GLU A 59 11.01 5.11 -15.67
C GLU A 59 10.81 3.65 -15.27
N VAL A 60 11.58 2.74 -15.83
CA VAL A 60 11.60 1.33 -15.37
C VAL A 60 11.89 1.27 -13.87
N VAL A 61 12.91 1.98 -13.39
CA VAL A 61 13.23 2.05 -11.97
C VAL A 61 12.09 2.69 -11.17
N ARG A 62 11.49 3.77 -11.68
CA ARG A 62 10.38 4.49 -11.04
C ARG A 62 9.17 3.59 -10.74
N TYR A 63 8.81 2.69 -11.66
CA TYR A 63 7.66 1.80 -11.48
C TYR A 63 8.02 0.47 -10.83
N LEU A 64 9.23 -0.03 -11.02
CA LEU A 64 9.66 -1.32 -10.48
C LEU A 64 9.74 -1.31 -8.95
N PHE A 65 10.35 -0.27 -8.36
CA PHE A 65 10.55 -0.22 -6.91
C PHE A 65 9.24 -0.18 -6.11
N PRO A 66 8.23 0.63 -6.47
CA PRO A 66 6.91 0.58 -5.80
C PRO A 66 6.23 -0.78 -5.90
N VAL A 67 6.31 -1.47 -7.04
CA VAL A 67 5.74 -2.82 -7.21
C VAL A 67 6.43 -3.81 -6.26
N LEU A 68 7.76 -3.80 -6.20
CA LEU A 68 8.51 -4.67 -5.28
C LEU A 68 8.23 -4.32 -3.81
N ALA A 69 8.13 -3.04 -3.49
CA ALA A 69 7.81 -2.57 -2.15
C ALA A 69 6.41 -3.02 -1.71
N PHE A 70 5.42 -2.94 -2.60
CA PHE A 70 4.07 -3.44 -2.35
C PHE A 70 4.07 -4.95 -2.08
N ALA A 71 4.77 -5.73 -2.89
CA ALA A 71 4.93 -7.17 -2.66
C ALA A 71 5.60 -7.47 -1.31
N ALA A 72 6.62 -6.69 -0.94
CA ALA A 72 7.27 -6.80 0.38
C ALA A 72 6.31 -6.44 1.52
N GLY A 73 5.42 -5.46 1.33
CA GLY A 73 4.36 -5.11 2.28
C GLY A 73 3.41 -6.27 2.54
N ILE A 74 2.94 -6.94 1.48
CA ILE A 74 2.09 -8.13 1.59
C ILE A 74 2.82 -9.25 2.39
N MET A 75 4.09 -9.50 2.07
CA MET A 75 4.89 -10.49 2.80
C MET A 75 5.05 -10.12 4.27
N LEU A 76 5.21 -8.84 4.59
CA LEU A 76 5.30 -8.35 5.96
C LEU A 76 3.98 -8.55 6.71
N ALA A 77 2.85 -8.25 6.08
CA ALA A 77 1.52 -8.49 6.65
C ALA A 77 1.30 -9.97 6.97
N ASP A 78 1.65 -10.86 6.05
CA ASP A 78 1.56 -12.31 6.26
C ASP A 78 2.49 -12.78 7.38
N LEU A 79 3.69 -12.24 7.49
CA LEU A 79 4.62 -12.56 8.57
C LEU A 79 4.08 -12.11 9.93
N VAL A 80 3.50 -10.91 10.01
CA VAL A 80 2.84 -10.40 11.22
C VAL A 80 1.69 -11.32 11.60
N ARG A 81 0.84 -11.69 10.64
CA ARG A 81 -0.28 -12.61 10.83
C ARG A 81 0.18 -13.97 11.36
N PHE A 82 1.25 -14.54 10.77
CA PHE A 82 1.79 -15.86 11.15
C PHE A 82 2.44 -15.86 12.54
N ARG A 83 3.09 -14.75 12.93
CA ARG A 83 3.76 -14.63 14.24
C ARG A 83 2.82 -14.32 15.39
N MET A 84 1.61 -13.84 15.10
CA MET A 84 0.66 -13.45 16.13
C MET A 84 -0.31 -14.57 16.47
N ASP A 85 -0.29 -14.95 17.75
CA ASP A 85 -1.21 -15.93 18.32
C ASP A 85 -2.62 -15.30 18.43
N GLU A 86 -3.67 -15.98 17.96
CA GLU A 86 -5.07 -15.49 17.99
C GLU A 86 -5.60 -15.19 19.40
N LYS A 87 -4.89 -15.67 20.44
CA LYS A 87 -5.25 -15.46 21.85
C LYS A 87 -4.77 -14.13 22.45
N LYS A 88 -4.02 -13.32 21.71
CA LYS A 88 -3.53 -12.04 22.23
C LYS A 88 -4.58 -10.94 22.13
N ARG A 89 -4.53 -9.99 23.07
CA ARG A 89 -5.43 -8.84 23.23
C ARG A 89 -5.50 -7.91 21.99
N LEU A 90 -4.44 -7.90 21.18
CA LEU A 90 -4.34 -7.14 19.92
C LEU A 90 -4.46 -8.11 18.72
N HIS A 91 -5.43 -7.85 17.87
CA HIS A 91 -5.62 -8.59 16.65
C HIS A 91 -4.54 -8.19 15.62
N TRP A 92 -4.01 -9.14 14.85
CA TRP A 92 -2.98 -8.89 13.84
C TRP A 92 -3.35 -7.75 12.88
N ARG A 93 -4.63 -7.60 12.50
CA ARG A 93 -5.13 -6.51 11.66
C ARG A 93 -4.90 -5.12 12.27
N GLN A 94 -5.01 -4.97 13.59
CA GLN A 94 -4.76 -3.70 14.27
C GLN A 94 -3.29 -3.31 14.21
N ILE A 95 -2.40 -4.31 14.29
CA ILE A 95 -0.96 -4.08 14.17
C ILE A 95 -0.61 -3.71 12.72
N SER A 96 -1.20 -4.37 11.72
CA SER A 96 -1.00 -4.01 10.31
C SER A 96 -1.43 -2.57 10.04
N VAL A 97 -2.62 -2.17 10.46
CA VAL A 97 -3.10 -0.78 10.32
C VAL A 97 -2.20 0.21 11.07
N LEU A 98 -1.68 -0.15 12.24
CA LEU A 98 -0.76 0.72 12.98
C LEU A 98 0.58 0.88 12.24
N LEU A 99 1.13 -0.21 11.70
CA LEU A 99 2.36 -0.17 10.89
C LEU A 99 2.16 0.67 9.63
N GLU A 100 1.06 0.47 8.91
CA GLU A 100 0.67 1.28 7.76
C GLU A 100 0.62 2.78 8.12
N ALA A 101 -0.08 3.12 9.21
CA ALA A 101 -0.20 4.50 9.68
C ALA A 101 1.15 5.13 10.02
N ILE A 102 2.06 4.38 10.66
CA ILE A 102 3.41 4.85 11.01
C ILE A 102 4.22 5.12 9.74
N VAL A 103 4.20 4.21 8.77
CA VAL A 103 4.93 4.37 7.51
C VAL A 103 4.40 5.58 6.75
N LEU A 104 3.06 5.71 6.61
CA LEU A 104 2.44 6.85 5.93
C LEU A 104 2.74 8.18 6.63
N ALA A 105 2.72 8.20 7.96
CA ALA A 105 3.13 9.39 8.73
C ALA A 105 4.60 9.77 8.44
N GLY A 106 5.48 8.78 8.32
CA GLY A 106 6.88 9.00 7.92
C GLY A 106 7.02 9.58 6.52
N VAL A 107 6.20 9.12 5.57
CA VAL A 107 6.21 9.63 4.19
C VAL A 107 5.88 11.13 4.11
N CYS A 108 5.07 11.66 5.03
CA CYS A 108 4.73 13.08 5.08
C CYS A 108 5.96 14.00 5.24
N PHE A 109 7.04 13.50 5.82
CA PHE A 109 8.29 14.25 6.04
C PHE A 109 9.29 14.10 4.89
N ILE A 110 9.01 13.26 3.89
CA ILE A 110 9.92 13.03 2.76
C ILE A 110 9.73 14.14 1.72
N PRO A 111 10.82 14.87 1.37
CA PRO A 111 10.75 15.92 0.36
C PRO A 111 10.46 15.36 -1.03
N VAL A 112 9.93 16.22 -1.90
CA VAL A 112 9.57 15.85 -3.30
C VAL A 112 10.80 15.40 -4.11
N SER A 113 12.01 15.79 -3.72
CA SER A 113 13.25 15.33 -4.36
C SER A 113 13.52 13.83 -4.19
N LEU A 114 12.83 13.16 -3.24
CA LEU A 114 12.97 11.73 -2.96
C LEU A 114 11.67 10.96 -3.29
N ASN A 115 11.05 11.29 -4.40
CA ASN A 115 9.78 10.67 -4.81
C ASN A 115 9.85 9.15 -4.93
N LEU A 116 10.95 8.59 -5.43
CA LEU A 116 11.12 7.14 -5.52
C LEU A 116 11.01 6.46 -4.15
N LEU A 117 11.65 7.04 -3.13
CA LEU A 117 11.58 6.55 -1.75
C LEU A 117 10.16 6.71 -1.19
N ALA A 118 9.55 7.88 -1.36
CA ALA A 118 8.20 8.17 -0.88
C ALA A 118 7.17 7.21 -1.51
N ASN A 119 7.21 7.01 -2.83
CA ASN A 119 6.32 6.11 -3.55
C ASN A 119 6.52 4.66 -3.14
N SER A 120 7.77 4.21 -2.96
CA SER A 120 8.07 2.85 -2.51
C SER A 120 7.54 2.59 -1.10
N LEU A 121 7.73 3.54 -0.18
CA LEU A 121 7.22 3.42 1.19
C LEU A 121 5.69 3.48 1.24
N THR A 122 5.05 4.33 0.44
CA THR A 122 3.58 4.38 0.35
C THR A 122 3.02 3.07 -0.21
N SER A 123 3.64 2.53 -1.26
CA SER A 123 3.24 1.24 -1.84
C SER A 123 3.48 0.08 -0.86
N LEU A 124 4.57 0.10 -0.10
CA LEU A 124 4.82 -0.87 0.98
C LEU A 124 3.71 -0.79 2.04
N ALA A 125 3.35 0.42 2.48
CA ALA A 125 2.27 0.62 3.44
C ALA A 125 0.93 0.09 2.90
N CYS A 126 0.60 0.36 1.64
CA CYS A 126 -0.61 -0.16 0.99
C CYS A 126 -0.61 -1.70 0.85
N GLY A 127 0.57 -2.35 0.87
CA GLY A 127 0.70 -3.81 0.86
C GLY A 127 0.52 -4.46 2.23
N ILE A 128 0.70 -3.71 3.33
CA ILE A 128 0.56 -4.19 4.72
C ILE A 128 -0.93 -4.33 5.10
#